data_f33db4d665cd7b51758fc5e0dcbaf027
#
_entry.id   f33db4d665cd7b51758fc5e0dcbaf027
#
_cell.length_a   1.000
_cell.length_b   1.000
_cell.length_c   1.000
_cell.angle_alpha   90.00
_cell.angle_beta   90.00
_cell.angle_gamma   90.00
#
_symmetry.space_group_name_H-M   'P 1'
#
loop_
_entity.id
_entity.type
_entity.pdbx_description
1 polymer ?
#
loop_
_entity_poly.entity_id
_entity_poly.type
_entity_poly.pdbx_seq_one_letter_code
_entity_poly.pdbx_strand_id
1 'polypeptide(L)'
;ARRENGETGKEEITLPVLVTSNIRDGELRKLSTWTAHKEAVALVDNVYHRISKVDKDNQLITLTDSDGKERYISPREASAEGVTLYRQEKITVSQGDRMRFSKSDPERGYVANSIWEVQSVAGDSVTLSDGKTTRTLTPKADQAQQHIDLAYAITAHGAQGASEPYAIALEGVAGGREQMASFESAYVALSRMKQHVQVY
;
A
#
# COMPACT_ATOMS: atom_id res chain seq x y z
N ALA A 1 5.55 -8.70 20.06
CA ALA A 1 4.71 -8.22 21.18
C ALA A 1 3.33 -8.88 21.17
N ARG A 2 2.34 -8.49 20.32
CA ARG A 2 0.95 -9.04 20.39
C ARG A 2 0.90 -10.56 20.19
N ARG A 3 1.69 -11.11 19.27
CA ARG A 3 1.80 -12.56 19.05
C ARG A 3 2.39 -13.30 20.25
N GLU A 4 3.44 -12.76 20.84
CA GLU A 4 4.10 -13.29 22.04
C GLU A 4 3.17 -13.26 23.24
N ASN A 5 2.28 -12.27 23.29
CA ASN A 5 1.25 -12.12 24.34
C ASN A 5 0.03 -13.02 24.11
N GLY A 6 -0.04 -13.77 23.01
CA GLY A 6 -1.18 -14.62 22.68
C GLY A 6 -2.46 -13.88 22.27
N GLU A 7 -2.32 -12.62 21.85
CA GLU A 7 -3.44 -11.78 21.39
C GLU A 7 -3.87 -12.07 19.95
N THR A 8 -3.10 -12.86 19.22
CA THR A 8 -3.38 -13.26 17.84
C THR A 8 -3.38 -14.78 17.70
N GLY A 9 -4.04 -15.30 16.67
CA GLY A 9 -4.09 -16.73 16.38
C GLY A 9 -2.69 -17.32 16.07
N LYS A 10 -2.59 -18.64 16.21
CA LYS A 10 -1.34 -19.38 15.95
C LYS A 10 -1.08 -19.63 14.47
N GLU A 11 -2.14 -19.71 13.67
CA GLU A 11 -2.03 -19.89 12.21
C GLU A 11 -1.68 -18.58 11.55
N GLU A 12 -0.67 -18.59 10.69
CA GLU A 12 -0.16 -17.44 9.98
C GLU A 12 -0.17 -17.71 8.47
N ILE A 13 -0.52 -16.69 7.70
CA ILE A 13 -0.32 -16.72 6.26
C ILE A 13 0.52 -15.52 5.81
N THR A 14 1.30 -15.74 4.76
CA THR A 14 2.06 -14.66 4.11
C THR A 14 1.33 -14.25 2.84
N LEU A 15 0.97 -12.97 2.77
CA LEU A 15 0.23 -12.37 1.68
C LEU A 15 1.12 -11.41 0.87
N PRO A 16 1.07 -11.45 -0.46
CA PRO A 16 1.68 -10.41 -1.27
C PRO A 16 0.88 -9.11 -1.14
N VAL A 17 1.60 -7.99 -1.08
CA VAL A 17 1.00 -6.65 -1.00
C VAL A 17 1.68 -5.71 -1.98
N LEU A 18 0.94 -4.70 -2.43
CA LEU A 18 1.42 -3.63 -3.29
C LEU A 18 1.55 -2.35 -2.48
N VAL A 19 2.79 -1.87 -2.38
CA VAL A 19 3.14 -0.63 -1.67
C VAL A 19 3.52 0.42 -2.70
N THR A 20 2.91 1.61 -2.62
CA THR A 20 3.25 2.69 -3.55
C THR A 20 4.73 3.04 -3.49
N SER A 21 5.34 3.20 -4.66
CA SER A 21 6.74 3.63 -4.76
C SER A 21 6.92 5.13 -4.53
N ASN A 22 5.83 5.90 -4.40
CA ASN A 22 5.81 7.36 -4.20
C ASN A 22 6.61 8.12 -5.27
N ILE A 23 6.64 7.62 -6.50
CA ILE A 23 7.34 8.24 -7.63
C ILE A 23 6.45 9.35 -8.18
N ARG A 24 7.01 10.55 -8.33
CA ARG A 24 6.30 11.70 -8.87
C ARG A 24 6.25 11.65 -10.41
N ASP A 25 5.28 12.31 -11.00
CA ASP A 25 5.11 12.35 -12.46
C ASP A 25 6.37 12.81 -13.20
N GLY A 26 7.09 13.79 -12.65
CA GLY A 26 8.35 14.26 -13.22
C GLY A 26 9.46 13.21 -13.22
N GLU A 27 9.44 12.28 -12.28
CA GLU A 27 10.40 11.17 -12.20
C GLU A 27 10.02 10.05 -13.17
N LEU A 28 8.72 9.79 -13.38
CA LEU A 28 8.23 8.83 -14.36
C LEU A 28 8.68 9.15 -15.80
N ARG A 29 8.94 10.44 -16.12
CA ARG A 29 9.45 10.88 -17.41
C ARG A 29 10.91 10.48 -17.67
N LYS A 30 11.62 10.00 -16.66
CA LYS A 30 13.01 9.59 -16.75
C LYS A 30 13.12 8.09 -16.91
N LEU A 31 13.78 7.63 -17.97
CA LEU A 31 14.00 6.19 -18.19
C LEU A 31 14.83 5.55 -17.07
N SER A 32 15.69 6.31 -16.41
CA SER A 32 16.46 5.86 -15.24
C SER A 32 15.59 5.40 -14.09
N THR A 33 14.42 6.05 -13.87
CA THR A 33 13.44 5.66 -12.86
C THR A 33 12.90 4.25 -13.15
N TRP A 34 12.55 3.98 -14.40
CA TRP A 34 12.06 2.65 -14.81
C TRP A 34 13.14 1.57 -14.72
N THR A 35 14.39 1.92 -15.02
CA THR A 35 15.52 1.01 -14.84
C THR A 35 15.76 0.67 -13.37
N ALA A 36 15.64 1.66 -12.48
CA ALA A 36 15.80 1.48 -11.04
C ALA A 36 14.65 0.68 -10.41
N HIS A 37 13.45 0.75 -10.99
CA HIS A 37 12.23 0.11 -10.50
C HIS A 37 11.72 -1.02 -11.42
N LYS A 38 12.62 -1.71 -12.11
CA LYS A 38 12.26 -2.78 -13.07
C LYS A 38 11.42 -3.93 -12.48
N GLU A 39 11.53 -4.15 -11.17
CA GLU A 39 10.76 -5.17 -10.45
C GLU A 39 9.39 -4.64 -9.94
N ALA A 40 9.07 -3.39 -10.21
CA ALA A 40 7.81 -2.80 -9.80
C ALA A 40 6.64 -3.32 -10.66
N VAL A 41 5.45 -3.27 -10.07
CA VAL A 41 4.19 -3.46 -10.79
C VAL A 41 3.68 -2.09 -11.22
N ALA A 42 3.41 -1.94 -12.51
CA ALA A 42 2.84 -0.73 -13.09
C ALA A 42 1.31 -0.89 -13.21
N LEU A 43 0.57 0.05 -12.68
CA LEU A 43 -0.88 0.15 -12.83
C LEU A 43 -1.19 1.22 -13.89
N VAL A 44 -1.85 0.81 -14.96
CA VAL A 44 -2.27 1.65 -16.09
C VAL A 44 -3.70 1.27 -16.45
N ASP A 45 -4.60 2.24 -16.53
CA ASP A 45 -6.01 2.03 -16.90
C ASP A 45 -6.68 0.88 -16.10
N ASN A 46 -6.40 0.80 -14.78
CA ASN A 46 -6.84 -0.27 -13.88
C ASN A 46 -6.31 -1.68 -14.23
N VAL A 47 -5.33 -1.80 -15.11
CA VAL A 47 -4.67 -3.06 -15.45
C VAL A 47 -3.27 -3.09 -14.84
N TYR A 48 -2.94 -4.19 -14.17
CA TYR A 48 -1.63 -4.41 -13.56
C TYR A 48 -0.68 -5.06 -14.57
N HIS A 49 0.53 -4.50 -14.67
CA HIS A 49 1.56 -4.96 -15.59
C HIS A 49 2.87 -5.17 -14.86
N ARG A 50 3.62 -6.16 -15.27
CA ARG A 50 5.07 -6.24 -14.97
C ARG A 50 5.85 -5.41 -15.99
N ILE A 51 6.98 -4.87 -15.59
CA ILE A 51 7.92 -4.21 -16.49
C ILE A 51 8.81 -5.30 -17.09
N SER A 52 8.55 -5.68 -18.34
CA SER A 52 9.25 -6.79 -19.00
C SER A 52 10.58 -6.35 -19.59
N LYS A 53 10.65 -5.13 -20.12
CA LYS A 53 11.85 -4.57 -20.74
C LYS A 53 11.88 -3.06 -20.58
N VAL A 54 13.10 -2.54 -20.38
CA VAL A 54 13.40 -1.10 -20.49
C VAL A 54 14.43 -0.94 -21.59
N ASP A 55 14.01 -0.41 -22.73
CA ASP A 55 14.83 -0.21 -23.92
C ASP A 55 15.41 1.21 -23.90
N LYS A 56 16.74 1.30 -23.69
CA LYS A 56 17.44 2.59 -23.57
C LYS A 56 17.63 3.26 -24.92
N ASP A 57 17.80 2.49 -25.96
CA ASP A 57 18.11 3.02 -27.29
C ASP A 57 16.87 3.65 -27.92
N ASN A 58 15.72 2.99 -27.74
CA ASN A 58 14.44 3.46 -28.27
C ASN A 58 13.62 4.27 -27.28
N GLN A 59 14.09 4.45 -26.04
CA GLN A 59 13.39 5.15 -24.95
C GLN A 59 11.98 4.57 -24.72
N LEU A 60 11.86 3.23 -24.73
CA LEU A 60 10.60 2.52 -24.59
C LEU A 60 10.62 1.56 -23.40
N ILE A 61 9.46 1.40 -22.81
CA ILE A 61 9.19 0.45 -21.74
C ILE A 61 8.17 -0.55 -22.26
N THR A 62 8.43 -1.84 -22.08
CA THR A 62 7.48 -2.91 -22.37
C THR A 62 6.80 -3.32 -21.08
N LEU A 63 5.49 -3.14 -21.03
CA LEU A 63 4.61 -3.55 -19.95
C LEU A 63 3.85 -4.81 -20.40
N THR A 64 3.82 -5.84 -19.55
CA THR A 64 3.11 -7.09 -19.84
C THR A 64 2.08 -7.36 -18.74
N ASP A 65 0.82 -7.56 -19.13
CA ASP A 65 -0.27 -7.89 -18.21
C ASP A 65 -0.27 -9.38 -17.82
N SER A 66 -1.27 -9.80 -17.03
CA SER A 66 -1.43 -11.20 -16.59
C SER A 66 -1.70 -12.16 -17.73
N ASP A 67 -2.30 -11.70 -18.82
CA ASP A 67 -2.64 -12.52 -20.00
C ASP A 67 -1.47 -12.60 -20.99
N GLY A 68 -0.35 -11.96 -20.68
CA GLY A 68 0.83 -11.91 -21.52
C GLY A 68 0.75 -10.89 -22.65
N LYS A 69 -0.26 -10.03 -22.66
CA LYS A 69 -0.38 -8.96 -23.65
C LYS A 69 0.64 -7.88 -23.35
N GLU A 70 1.37 -7.49 -24.36
CA GLU A 70 2.38 -6.45 -24.27
C GLU A 70 1.84 -5.08 -24.67
N ARG A 71 2.27 -4.08 -23.93
CA ARG A 71 2.07 -2.66 -24.23
C ARG A 71 3.41 -1.96 -24.23
N TYR A 72 3.65 -1.16 -25.23
CA TYR A 72 4.85 -0.34 -25.38
C TYR A 72 4.50 1.11 -25.06
N ILE A 73 5.26 1.72 -24.16
CA ILE A 73 5.00 3.07 -23.69
C ILE A 73 6.32 3.82 -23.49
N SER A 74 6.37 5.08 -23.86
CA SER A 74 7.50 5.94 -23.51
C SER A 74 7.37 6.46 -22.07
N PRO A 75 8.47 6.89 -21.41
CA PRO A 75 8.42 7.52 -20.09
C PRO A 75 7.49 8.77 -20.03
N ARG A 76 7.39 9.51 -21.15
CA ARG A 76 6.51 10.69 -21.24
C ARG A 76 5.05 10.30 -21.27
N GLU A 77 4.69 9.31 -22.08
CA GLU A 77 3.34 8.76 -22.15
C GLU A 77 2.92 8.17 -20.81
N ALA A 78 3.80 7.41 -20.16
CA ALA A 78 3.55 6.85 -18.84
C ALA A 78 3.21 7.92 -17.79
N SER A 79 3.92 9.06 -17.82
CA SER A 79 3.61 10.20 -16.95
C SER A 79 2.28 10.86 -17.33
N ALA A 80 1.97 11.00 -18.61
CA ALA A 80 0.74 11.63 -19.09
C ALA A 80 -0.51 10.77 -18.81
N GLU A 81 -0.36 9.45 -18.87
CA GLU A 81 -1.44 8.49 -18.57
C GLU A 81 -1.62 8.22 -17.07
N GLY A 82 -0.80 8.82 -16.21
CA GLY A 82 -0.90 8.67 -14.77
C GLY A 82 -0.54 7.27 -14.28
N VAL A 83 0.45 6.64 -14.90
CA VAL A 83 0.95 5.33 -14.45
C VAL A 83 1.42 5.41 -13.01
N THR A 84 1.00 4.45 -12.19
CA THR A 84 1.49 4.32 -10.81
C THR A 84 2.35 3.09 -10.68
N LEU A 85 3.54 3.24 -10.07
CA LEU A 85 4.43 2.13 -9.76
C LEU A 85 4.29 1.68 -8.32
N TYR A 86 4.18 0.38 -8.12
CA TYR A 86 4.08 -0.27 -6.83
C TYR A 86 5.22 -1.25 -6.62
N ARG A 87 5.79 -1.27 -5.42
CA ARG A 87 6.69 -2.34 -5.00
C ARG A 87 5.87 -3.53 -4.53
N GLN A 88 6.32 -4.72 -4.88
CA GLN A 88 5.79 -5.95 -4.30
C GLN A 88 6.49 -6.22 -2.97
N GLU A 89 5.71 -6.35 -1.93
CA GLU A 89 6.17 -6.72 -0.60
C GLU A 89 5.34 -7.90 -0.08
N LYS A 90 5.68 -8.39 1.10
CA LYS A 90 4.94 -9.46 1.77
C LYS A 90 4.67 -9.07 3.20
N ILE A 91 3.46 -9.35 3.66
CA ILE A 91 3.09 -9.22 5.07
C ILE A 91 2.66 -10.59 5.59
N THR A 92 2.91 -10.84 6.87
CA THR A 92 2.42 -12.03 7.55
C THR A 92 1.30 -11.64 8.48
N VAL A 93 0.17 -12.31 8.35
CA VAL A 93 -1.05 -12.03 9.11
C VAL A 93 -1.59 -13.28 9.78
N SER A 94 -2.24 -13.09 10.92
CA SER A 94 -2.93 -14.12 11.69
C SER A 94 -4.28 -13.60 12.17
N GLN A 95 -5.14 -14.50 12.64
CA GLN A 95 -6.42 -14.12 13.25
C GLN A 95 -6.20 -13.09 14.38
N GLY A 96 -7.01 -12.04 14.43
CA GLY A 96 -6.94 -10.96 15.41
C GLY A 96 -6.01 -9.81 15.00
N ASP A 97 -5.25 -9.95 13.90
CA ASP A 97 -4.50 -8.82 13.36
C ASP A 97 -5.44 -7.74 12.79
N ARG A 98 -4.98 -6.50 12.79
CA ARG A 98 -5.69 -5.38 12.16
C ARG A 98 -5.04 -5.06 10.82
N MET A 99 -5.89 -4.96 9.82
CA MET A 99 -5.50 -4.62 8.44
C MET A 99 -6.25 -3.39 7.97
N ARG A 100 -5.74 -2.75 6.94
CA ARG A 100 -6.40 -1.66 6.23
C ARG A 100 -6.24 -1.83 4.72
N PHE A 101 -7.16 -1.26 3.96
CA PHE A 101 -6.94 -1.05 2.53
C PHE A 101 -6.03 0.17 2.33
N SER A 102 -5.02 0.04 1.48
CA SER A 102 -4.10 1.14 1.15
C SER A 102 -4.56 1.94 -0.07
N LYS A 103 -5.56 1.45 -0.82
CA LYS A 103 -6.14 2.09 -2.00
C LYS A 103 -7.66 1.91 -1.99
N SER A 104 -8.39 2.94 -2.38
CA SER A 104 -9.83 2.83 -2.62
C SER A 104 -10.11 2.11 -3.94
N ASP A 105 -11.12 1.25 -3.92
CA ASP A 105 -11.68 0.58 -5.09
C ASP A 105 -13.22 0.57 -4.94
N PRO A 106 -13.91 1.54 -5.54
CA PRO A 106 -15.37 1.67 -5.41
C PRO A 106 -16.13 0.46 -5.98
N GLU A 107 -15.62 -0.18 -7.03
CA GLU A 107 -16.27 -1.33 -7.65
C GLU A 107 -16.30 -2.54 -6.70
N ARG A 108 -15.23 -2.73 -5.91
CA ARG A 108 -15.13 -3.75 -4.88
C ARG A 108 -15.63 -3.27 -3.51
N GLY A 109 -15.96 -1.98 -3.37
CA GLY A 109 -16.36 -1.36 -2.12
C GLY A 109 -15.21 -1.26 -1.11
N TYR A 110 -13.96 -1.14 -1.57
CA TYR A 110 -12.81 -0.90 -0.69
C TYR A 110 -12.63 0.59 -0.46
N VAL A 111 -12.43 0.96 0.79
CA VAL A 111 -12.19 2.34 1.21
C VAL A 111 -10.80 2.43 1.80
N ALA A 112 -9.94 3.27 1.22
CA ALA A 112 -8.59 3.48 1.73
C ALA A 112 -8.60 3.90 3.21
N ASN A 113 -7.66 3.37 3.98
CA ASN A 113 -7.50 3.55 5.42
C ASN A 113 -8.66 3.02 6.29
N SER A 114 -9.66 2.34 5.73
CA SER A 114 -10.63 1.61 6.54
C SER A 114 -9.95 0.43 7.24
N ILE A 115 -10.22 0.28 8.54
CA ILE A 115 -9.58 -0.72 9.40
C ILE A 115 -10.49 -1.93 9.52
N TRP A 116 -9.90 -3.11 9.36
CA TRP A 116 -10.55 -4.41 9.39
C TRP A 116 -9.79 -5.35 10.30
N GLU A 117 -10.49 -6.21 11.01
CA GLU A 117 -9.91 -7.26 11.82
C GLU A 117 -9.89 -8.58 11.06
N VAL A 118 -8.78 -9.31 11.13
CA VAL A 118 -8.66 -10.64 10.57
C VAL A 118 -9.46 -11.63 11.42
N GLN A 119 -10.54 -12.16 10.87
CA GLN A 119 -11.40 -13.15 11.52
C GLN A 119 -10.83 -14.56 11.37
N SER A 120 -10.28 -14.88 10.23
CA SER A 120 -9.67 -16.18 9.96
C SER A 120 -8.68 -16.11 8.80
N VAL A 121 -7.76 -17.06 8.80
CA VAL A 121 -6.83 -17.33 7.69
C VAL A 121 -7.01 -18.77 7.26
N ALA A 122 -7.05 -19.05 5.95
CA ALA A 122 -7.21 -20.40 5.43
C ALA A 122 -6.57 -20.53 4.03
N GLY A 123 -5.57 -21.38 3.89
CA GLY A 123 -4.85 -21.56 2.64
C GLY A 123 -4.23 -20.23 2.17
N ASP A 124 -4.72 -19.70 1.04
CA ASP A 124 -4.26 -18.44 0.45
C ASP A 124 -5.23 -17.27 0.68
N SER A 125 -6.26 -17.48 1.50
CA SER A 125 -7.29 -16.48 1.76
C SER A 125 -7.26 -15.95 3.19
N VAL A 126 -7.69 -14.70 3.34
CA VAL A 126 -7.90 -14.02 4.60
C VAL A 126 -9.32 -13.47 4.65
N THR A 127 -10.01 -13.74 5.76
CA THR A 127 -11.36 -13.20 6.01
C THR A 127 -11.25 -12.04 6.97
N LEU A 128 -11.76 -10.90 6.57
CA LEU A 128 -11.73 -9.63 7.29
C LEU A 128 -13.14 -9.23 7.73
N SER A 129 -13.25 -8.53 8.86
CA SER A 129 -14.49 -7.90 9.32
C SER A 129 -14.26 -6.50 9.85
N ASP A 130 -15.17 -5.58 9.57
CA ASP A 130 -15.23 -4.25 10.19
C ASP A 130 -16.24 -4.17 11.34
N GLY A 131 -16.76 -5.33 11.77
CA GLY A 131 -17.81 -5.46 12.78
C GLY A 131 -19.24 -5.40 12.22
N LYS A 132 -19.42 -5.02 10.95
CA LYS A 132 -20.73 -4.96 10.26
C LYS A 132 -20.77 -5.87 9.04
N THR A 133 -19.69 -5.90 8.30
CA THR A 133 -19.54 -6.68 7.07
C THR A 133 -18.33 -7.59 7.16
N THR A 134 -18.36 -8.67 6.40
CA THR A 134 -17.25 -9.62 6.26
C THR A 134 -16.82 -9.70 4.82
N ARG A 135 -15.52 -9.78 4.58
CA ARG A 135 -14.91 -9.89 3.24
C ARG A 135 -13.84 -10.95 3.25
N THR A 136 -13.83 -11.79 2.24
CA THR A 136 -12.73 -12.74 2.01
C THR A 136 -11.87 -12.27 0.85
N LEU A 137 -10.57 -12.16 1.07
CA LEU A 137 -9.57 -11.76 0.10
C LEU A 137 -8.68 -12.94 -0.25
N THR A 138 -8.28 -13.01 -1.53
CA THR A 138 -7.29 -13.94 -2.07
C THR A 138 -6.19 -13.18 -2.83
N PRO A 139 -5.31 -12.45 -2.14
CA PRO A 139 -4.36 -11.54 -2.80
C PRO A 139 -3.38 -12.22 -3.76
N LYS A 140 -3.13 -13.52 -3.59
CA LYS A 140 -2.30 -14.28 -4.53
C LYS A 140 -2.98 -14.49 -5.89
N ALA A 141 -4.30 -14.54 -5.92
CA ALA A 141 -5.09 -14.77 -7.13
C ALA A 141 -5.51 -13.46 -7.84
N ASP A 142 -5.60 -12.35 -7.10
CA ASP A 142 -6.06 -11.05 -7.63
C ASP A 142 -5.17 -9.92 -7.11
N GLN A 143 -4.41 -9.29 -8.01
CA GLN A 143 -3.52 -8.17 -7.67
C GLN A 143 -4.26 -6.94 -7.13
N ALA A 144 -5.51 -6.71 -7.52
CA ALA A 144 -6.32 -5.62 -6.98
C ALA A 144 -6.57 -5.77 -5.47
N GLN A 145 -6.53 -7.00 -4.95
CA GLN A 145 -6.67 -7.29 -3.52
C GLN A 145 -5.34 -7.19 -2.73
N GLN A 146 -4.24 -6.87 -3.40
CA GLN A 146 -2.92 -6.69 -2.78
C GLN A 146 -2.71 -5.28 -2.20
N HIS A 147 -3.67 -4.37 -2.41
CA HIS A 147 -3.65 -3.03 -1.78
C HIS A 147 -4.13 -3.09 -0.33
N ILE A 148 -3.41 -3.85 0.48
CA ILE A 148 -3.66 -4.06 1.90
C ILE A 148 -2.37 -3.87 2.70
N ASP A 149 -2.50 -3.53 3.96
CA ASP A 149 -1.38 -3.34 4.88
C ASP A 149 -1.82 -3.63 6.32
N LEU A 150 -0.87 -3.84 7.21
CA LEU A 150 -1.14 -3.93 8.65
C LEU A 150 -1.53 -2.54 9.19
N ALA A 151 -2.56 -2.47 10.03
CA ALA A 151 -3.11 -1.23 10.55
C ALA A 151 -2.61 -0.88 11.97
N TYR A 152 -1.36 -1.22 12.28
CA TYR A 152 -0.74 -0.88 13.59
C TYR A 152 -0.05 0.47 13.59
N ALA A 153 0.35 0.96 12.42
CA ALA A 153 0.88 2.29 12.24
C ALA A 153 0.32 2.89 10.95
N ILE A 154 -0.05 4.15 10.99
CA ILE A 154 -0.55 4.90 9.82
C ILE A 154 0.17 6.24 9.73
N THR A 155 0.24 6.80 8.53
CA THR A 155 0.77 8.15 8.36
C THR A 155 -0.20 9.19 8.97
N ALA A 156 0.31 10.34 9.38
CA ALA A 156 -0.51 11.45 9.88
C ALA A 156 -1.62 11.83 8.87
N HIS A 157 -1.29 11.85 7.57
CA HIS A 157 -2.26 12.09 6.50
C HIS A 157 -3.33 10.98 6.43
N GLY A 158 -2.93 9.72 6.55
CA GLY A 158 -3.87 8.58 6.57
C GLY A 158 -4.78 8.58 7.81
N ALA A 159 -4.33 9.21 8.90
CA ALA A 159 -5.12 9.38 10.13
C ALA A 159 -6.06 10.59 10.09
N GLN A 160 -6.09 11.36 9.01
CA GLN A 160 -6.93 12.54 8.90
C GLN A 160 -8.43 12.17 9.05
N GLY A 161 -9.11 12.82 9.98
CA GLY A 161 -10.50 12.50 10.34
C GLY A 161 -10.66 11.45 11.45
N ALA A 162 -9.62 10.68 11.79
CA ALA A 162 -9.64 9.78 12.94
C ALA A 162 -9.54 10.57 14.26
N SER A 163 -10.06 9.99 15.32
CA SER A 163 -9.92 10.53 16.69
C SER A 163 -9.78 9.37 17.65
N GLU A 164 -8.66 9.34 18.36
CA GLU A 164 -8.33 8.25 19.28
C GLU A 164 -8.08 8.81 20.69
N PRO A 165 -8.37 8.04 21.76
CA PRO A 165 -8.09 8.46 23.14
C PRO A 165 -6.60 8.72 23.33
N TYR A 166 -5.74 7.86 22.78
CA TYR A 166 -4.29 7.93 22.88
C TYR A 166 -3.66 7.88 21.51
N ALA A 167 -2.61 8.65 21.29
CA ALA A 167 -1.81 8.63 20.07
C ALA A 167 -0.32 8.57 20.40
N ILE A 168 0.43 7.83 19.59
CA ILE A 168 1.89 7.83 19.59
C ILE A 168 2.33 8.39 18.25
N ALA A 169 3.01 9.52 18.24
CA ALA A 169 3.57 10.13 17.05
C ALA A 169 5.08 9.83 16.99
N LEU A 170 5.52 9.27 15.86
CA LEU A 170 6.92 9.06 15.55
C LEU A 170 7.33 10.14 14.55
N GLU A 171 8.08 11.13 15.00
CA GLU A 171 8.63 12.16 14.14
C GLU A 171 10.09 11.85 13.82
N GLY A 172 10.44 11.92 12.55
CA GLY A 172 11.81 11.66 12.13
C GLY A 172 12.19 12.51 10.93
N VAL A 173 13.38 13.05 10.99
CA VAL A 173 13.96 13.93 9.95
C VAL A 173 14.96 13.21 9.03
N ALA A 174 15.08 11.88 9.10
CA ALA A 174 16.04 11.12 8.32
C ALA A 174 15.41 10.51 7.05
N GLY A 175 16.11 10.59 5.92
CA GLY A 175 15.72 10.03 4.63
C GLY A 175 14.46 10.67 4.07
N GLY A 176 13.56 9.88 3.49
CA GLY A 176 12.30 10.38 2.90
C GLY A 176 11.33 11.04 3.88
N ARG A 177 11.59 10.96 5.18
CA ARG A 177 10.77 11.58 6.23
C ARG A 177 11.00 13.09 6.35
N GLU A 178 12.21 13.54 6.01
CA GLU A 178 12.57 14.98 6.04
C GLU A 178 11.63 15.82 5.16
N GLN A 179 11.21 15.28 4.01
CA GLN A 179 10.28 15.97 3.11
C GLN A 179 8.83 15.98 3.61
N MET A 180 8.50 15.16 4.58
CA MET A 180 7.17 15.05 5.20
C MET A 180 7.11 15.74 6.57
N ALA A 181 8.26 16.11 7.14
CA ALA A 181 8.34 16.83 8.40
C ALA A 181 7.93 18.29 8.18
N SER A 182 6.68 18.62 8.50
CA SER A 182 6.15 19.97 8.44
C SER A 182 5.32 20.26 9.69
N PHE A 183 5.14 21.54 10.00
CA PHE A 183 4.23 21.95 11.09
C PHE A 183 2.81 21.41 10.88
N GLU A 184 2.35 21.35 9.63
CA GLU A 184 1.03 20.83 9.27
C GLU A 184 0.93 19.34 9.56
N SER A 185 1.97 18.56 9.25
CA SER A 185 2.02 17.11 9.54
C SER A 185 2.02 16.85 11.04
N ALA A 186 2.83 17.59 11.80
CA ALA A 186 2.87 17.53 13.26
C ALA A 186 1.51 17.92 13.86
N TYR A 187 0.91 19.01 13.39
CA TYR A 187 -0.41 19.45 13.86
C TYR A 187 -1.48 18.38 13.59
N VAL A 188 -1.50 17.78 12.38
CA VAL A 188 -2.45 16.71 12.05
C VAL A 188 -2.26 15.52 12.98
N ALA A 189 -1.02 15.07 13.22
CA ALA A 189 -0.73 13.96 14.12
C ALA A 189 -1.19 14.24 15.56
N LEU A 190 -0.84 15.41 16.10
CA LEU A 190 -1.18 15.82 17.46
C LEU A 190 -2.66 16.10 17.65
N SER A 191 -3.36 16.60 16.63
CA SER A 191 -4.79 16.92 16.71
C SER A 191 -5.71 15.67 16.69
N ARG A 192 -5.16 14.46 16.53
CA ARG A 192 -5.93 13.21 16.50
C ARG A 192 -6.24 12.65 17.89
N MET A 193 -5.55 13.12 18.92
CA MET A 193 -5.75 12.65 20.29
C MET A 193 -6.93 13.34 20.97
N LYS A 194 -7.61 12.59 21.83
CA LYS A 194 -8.63 13.12 22.77
C LYS A 194 -8.11 13.30 24.19
N GLN A 195 -7.15 12.50 24.62
CA GLN A 195 -6.69 12.47 26.00
C GLN A 195 -5.18 12.66 26.13
N HIS A 196 -4.38 11.90 25.38
CA HIS A 196 -2.93 11.91 25.53
C HIS A 196 -2.22 11.61 24.22
N VAL A 197 -1.06 12.28 23.99
CA VAL A 197 -0.13 11.98 22.91
C VAL A 197 1.27 11.80 23.45
N GLN A 198 2.01 10.86 22.88
CA GLN A 198 3.43 10.68 23.13
C GLN A 198 4.16 10.84 21.80
N VAL A 199 5.16 11.72 21.79
CA VAL A 199 5.98 12.04 20.60
C VAL A 199 7.38 11.49 20.84
N TYR A 200 7.93 10.83 19.81
CA TYR A 200 9.28 10.28 19.80
C TYR A 200 10.07 10.78 18.59
#